data_944d04703abe2f87e8279f984a7572f9
#
_entry.id   944d04703abe2f87e8279f984a7572f9
#
_cell.length_a   1.000
_cell.length_b   1.000
_cell.length_c   1.000
_cell.angle_alpha   90.00
_cell.angle_beta   90.00
_cell.angle_gamma   90.00
#
_symmetry.space_group_name_H-M   'P 1'
#
loop_
_entity.id
_entity.type
_entity.pdbx_description
1 polymer ?
#
loop_
_entity_poly.entity_id
_entity_poly.type
_entity_poly.pdbx_seq_one_letter_code
_entity_poly.pdbx_strand_id
1 'polypeptide(L)'
;MKKNILLLSIFGIAVACSTMKNSNATSDIERGQKLYPGYTLAELNEGKNLYEAKCSTCHKLVKISHESPEGWKKMVPKMSELSNKKGKAISVKEENLILKYVVTMSSK
;
A
#
# COMPACT_ATOMS: atom_id res chain seq x y z
N MET A 1 -44.42 -48.94 -8.94
CA MET A 1 -44.22 -47.76 -8.08
C MET A 1 -42.97 -47.06 -8.50
N LYS A 2 -43.14 -45.88 -8.86
CA LYS A 2 -42.02 -45.09 -9.28
C LYS A 2 -41.31 -44.52 -8.09
N LYS A 3 -40.04 -44.68 -8.06
CA LYS A 3 -39.18 -44.01 -7.07
C LYS A 3 -38.40 -42.95 -7.80
N ASN A 4 -38.79 -41.77 -7.58
CA ASN A 4 -38.03 -40.68 -8.08
C ASN A 4 -36.87 -40.39 -7.18
N ILE A 5 -35.73 -40.77 -7.60
CA ILE A 5 -34.51 -40.44 -6.90
C ILE A 5 -34.14 -39.05 -7.32
N LEU A 6 -34.34 -38.17 -6.39
CA LEU A 6 -33.91 -36.80 -6.61
C LEU A 6 -32.40 -36.74 -6.30
N LEU A 7 -31.66 -36.68 -7.35
CA LEU A 7 -30.24 -36.40 -7.25
C LEU A 7 -30.07 -34.94 -6.91
N LEU A 8 -29.85 -34.68 -5.65
CA LEU A 8 -29.36 -33.41 -5.23
C LEU A 8 -27.90 -33.31 -5.64
N SER A 9 -27.67 -32.68 -6.74
CA SER A 9 -26.33 -32.25 -7.05
C SER A 9 -25.97 -31.11 -6.13
N ILE A 10 -25.16 -31.42 -5.15
CA ILE A 10 -24.57 -30.41 -4.30
C ILE A 10 -23.54 -29.70 -5.14
N PHE A 11 -23.89 -28.54 -5.57
CA PHE A 11 -22.95 -27.64 -6.19
C PHE A 11 -22.03 -27.09 -5.09
N GLY A 12 -20.91 -27.73 -4.93
CA GLY A 12 -19.84 -27.18 -4.15
C GLY A 12 -19.27 -25.99 -4.90
N ILE A 13 -19.67 -24.80 -4.53
CA ILE A 13 -19.06 -23.60 -5.05
C ILE A 13 -17.69 -23.49 -4.39
N ALA A 14 -16.69 -23.95 -5.09
CA ALA A 14 -15.33 -23.66 -4.71
C ALA A 14 -15.09 -22.19 -5.04
N VAL A 15 -15.19 -21.36 -4.03
CA VAL A 15 -14.75 -19.99 -4.16
C VAL A 15 -13.23 -20.03 -4.19
N ALA A 16 -12.68 -20.02 -5.38
CA ALA A 16 -11.27 -19.85 -5.55
C ALA A 16 -10.92 -18.43 -5.16
N CYS A 17 -10.51 -18.29 -3.93
CA CYS A 17 -10.12 -17.01 -3.40
C CYS A 17 -8.90 -16.49 -4.13
N SER A 18 -8.97 -15.26 -4.57
CA SER A 18 -7.85 -14.50 -5.12
C SER A 18 -6.83 -14.12 -4.02
N THR A 19 -6.68 -14.95 -3.01
CA THR A 19 -5.79 -14.71 -1.88
C THR A 19 -4.31 -14.70 -2.24
N MET A 20 -3.93 -15.28 -3.35
CA MET A 20 -2.54 -15.33 -3.77
C MET A 20 -1.95 -13.98 -4.17
N LYS A 21 -2.79 -13.03 -4.61
CA LYS A 21 -2.34 -11.67 -4.95
C LYS A 21 -2.06 -10.81 -3.73
N ASN A 22 -2.55 -11.20 -2.57
CA ASN A 22 -2.49 -10.39 -1.36
C ASN A 22 -1.44 -10.87 -0.35
N SER A 23 -0.70 -11.93 -0.62
CA SER A 23 0.30 -12.46 0.30
C SER A 23 1.41 -11.44 0.61
N ASN A 24 1.88 -10.73 -0.40
CA ASN A 24 2.88 -9.68 -0.20
C ASN A 24 2.30 -8.47 0.53
N ALA A 25 1.07 -8.08 0.18
CA ALA A 25 0.38 -6.98 0.85
C ALA A 25 0.13 -7.29 2.33
N THR A 26 -0.19 -8.54 2.68
CA THR A 26 -0.36 -8.97 4.07
C THR A 26 0.94 -8.83 4.86
N SER A 27 2.06 -9.28 4.31
CA SER A 27 3.37 -9.14 4.94
C SER A 27 3.78 -7.68 5.09
N ASP A 28 3.51 -6.86 4.10
CA ASP A 28 3.84 -5.45 4.11
C ASP A 28 3.04 -4.70 5.18
N ILE A 29 1.72 -4.96 5.27
CA ILE A 29 0.90 -4.30 6.27
C ILE A 29 1.22 -4.76 7.70
N GLU A 30 1.54 -6.02 7.89
CA GLU A 30 1.98 -6.52 9.20
C GLU A 30 3.25 -5.81 9.66
N ARG A 31 4.19 -5.63 8.76
CA ARG A 31 5.42 -4.88 9.03
C ARG A 31 5.12 -3.42 9.35
N GLY A 32 4.25 -2.82 8.56
CA GLY A 32 3.82 -1.44 8.79
C GLY A 32 3.10 -1.23 10.11
N GLN A 33 2.31 -2.19 10.54
CA GLN A 33 1.60 -2.13 11.83
C GLN A 33 2.53 -2.21 13.03
N LYS A 34 3.67 -2.84 12.89
CA LYS A 34 4.71 -2.83 13.94
C LYS A 34 5.33 -1.44 14.09
N LEU A 35 5.42 -0.69 13.00
CA LEU A 35 5.97 0.66 13.01
C LEU A 35 4.91 1.71 13.36
N TYR A 36 3.71 1.51 12.87
CA TYR A 36 2.60 2.43 13.01
C TYR A 36 1.35 1.67 13.48
N PRO A 37 1.13 1.54 14.80
CA PRO A 37 -0.05 0.86 15.33
C PRO A 37 -1.35 1.43 14.75
N GLY A 38 -2.23 0.55 14.31
CA GLY A 38 -3.47 0.95 13.66
C GLY A 38 -3.36 1.25 12.16
N TYR A 39 -2.20 1.11 11.58
CA TYR A 39 -2.00 1.28 10.13
C TYR A 39 -2.84 0.26 9.37
N THR A 40 -3.52 0.70 8.31
CA THR A 40 -4.43 -0.14 7.52
C THR A 40 -3.89 -0.38 6.12
N LEU A 41 -4.34 -1.47 5.51
CA LEU A 41 -4.01 -1.77 4.11
C LEU A 41 -4.49 -0.65 3.17
N ALA A 42 -5.65 -0.07 3.45
CA ALA A 42 -6.16 1.05 2.68
C ALA A 42 -5.21 2.24 2.72
N GLU A 43 -4.67 2.57 3.89
CA GLU A 43 -3.69 3.65 4.04
C GLU A 43 -2.37 3.33 3.35
N LEU A 44 -1.93 2.07 3.40
CA LEU A 44 -0.74 1.62 2.67
C LEU A 44 -0.90 1.83 1.18
N ASN A 45 -2.04 1.42 0.63
CA ASN A 45 -2.34 1.56 -0.79
C ASN A 45 -2.49 3.03 -1.20
N GLU A 46 -3.12 3.84 -0.37
CA GLU A 46 -3.25 5.27 -0.62
C GLU A 46 -1.88 5.94 -0.63
N GLY A 47 -1.03 5.62 0.34
CA GLY A 47 0.35 6.11 0.40
C GLY A 47 1.15 5.73 -0.84
N LYS A 48 1.00 4.50 -1.31
CA LYS A 48 1.61 4.04 -2.56
C LYS A 48 1.16 4.88 -3.75
N ASN A 49 -0.14 5.06 -3.90
CA ASN A 49 -0.70 5.83 -5.01
C ASN A 49 -0.24 7.28 -4.98
N LEU A 50 -0.21 7.88 -3.80
CA LEU A 50 0.28 9.25 -3.61
C LEU A 50 1.77 9.36 -3.93
N TYR A 51 2.57 8.43 -3.48
CA TYR A 51 4.00 8.38 -3.79
C TYR A 51 4.22 8.33 -5.30
N GLU A 52 3.55 7.43 -5.98
CA GLU A 52 3.67 7.28 -7.44
C GLU A 52 3.18 8.50 -8.20
N ALA A 53 2.08 9.11 -7.76
CA ALA A 53 1.47 10.26 -8.45
C ALA A 53 2.16 11.59 -8.16
N LYS A 54 2.54 11.82 -6.91
CA LYS A 54 3.06 13.12 -6.46
C LYS A 54 4.57 13.23 -6.58
N CYS A 55 5.29 12.15 -6.27
CA CYS A 55 6.76 12.18 -6.27
C CYS A 55 7.38 12.01 -7.66
N SER A 56 6.59 11.66 -8.66
CA SER A 56 7.04 11.53 -10.04
C SER A 56 6.91 12.82 -10.86
N THR A 57 6.34 13.88 -10.29
CA THR A 57 6.01 15.10 -11.05
C THR A 57 7.19 16.00 -11.40
N CYS A 58 8.28 15.90 -10.65
CA CYS A 58 9.46 16.77 -10.83
C CYS A 58 10.65 16.04 -11.44
N HIS A 59 10.78 14.76 -11.15
CA HIS A 59 11.86 13.92 -11.66
C HIS A 59 11.43 12.46 -11.62
N LYS A 60 12.26 11.58 -12.13
CA LYS A 60 11.99 10.16 -12.12
C LYS A 60 11.85 9.64 -10.69
N LEU A 61 10.88 8.74 -10.50
CA LEU A 61 10.58 8.18 -9.20
C LEU A 61 11.79 7.40 -8.65
N VAL A 62 12.14 7.69 -7.39
CA VAL A 62 13.24 7.00 -6.70
C VAL A 62 12.75 5.63 -6.27
N LYS A 63 13.56 4.60 -6.51
CA LYS A 63 13.31 3.27 -5.97
C LYS A 63 13.33 3.31 -4.44
N ILE A 64 12.32 2.72 -3.82
CA ILE A 64 12.21 2.73 -2.36
C ILE A 64 13.42 2.08 -1.70
N SER A 65 13.98 1.03 -2.32
CA SER A 65 15.16 0.32 -1.83
C SER A 65 16.46 1.13 -1.89
N HIS A 66 16.47 2.26 -2.59
CA HIS A 66 17.66 3.12 -2.67
C HIS A 66 17.89 3.96 -1.43
N GLU A 67 16.90 3.98 -0.54
CA GLU A 67 17.01 4.78 0.68
C GLU A 67 16.61 3.95 1.89
N SER A 68 17.27 4.22 3.02
CA SER A 68 16.91 3.59 4.29
C SER A 68 15.61 4.22 4.86
N PRO A 69 14.94 3.55 5.81
CA PRO A 69 13.81 4.16 6.51
C PRO A 69 14.14 5.53 7.11
N GLU A 70 15.32 5.66 7.68
CA GLU A 70 15.78 6.95 8.28
C GLU A 70 16.03 8.01 7.20
N GLY A 71 16.55 7.60 6.05
CA GLY A 71 16.72 8.49 4.90
C GLY A 71 15.37 8.98 4.38
N TRP A 72 14.37 8.11 4.28
CA TRP A 72 13.03 8.49 3.87
C TRP A 72 12.38 9.47 4.83
N LYS A 73 12.58 9.32 6.13
CA LYS A 73 12.06 10.25 7.14
C LYS A 73 12.62 11.67 6.96
N LYS A 74 13.82 11.79 6.42
CA LYS A 74 14.44 13.08 6.10
C LYS A 74 14.00 13.58 4.73
N MET A 75 13.92 12.68 3.76
CA MET A 75 13.66 13.03 2.36
C MET A 75 12.21 13.46 2.12
N VAL A 76 11.24 12.77 2.69
CA VAL A 76 9.83 13.04 2.41
C VAL A 76 9.41 14.46 2.80
N PRO A 77 9.70 14.97 4.01
CA PRO A 77 9.36 16.34 4.37
C PRO A 77 10.02 17.37 3.44
N LYS A 78 11.28 17.14 3.09
CA LYS A 78 12.03 18.03 2.19
C LYS A 78 11.42 18.06 0.80
N MET A 79 11.07 16.91 0.25
CA MET A 79 10.44 16.82 -1.07
C MET A 79 9.03 17.42 -1.07
N SER A 80 8.29 17.23 0.00
CA SER A 80 6.97 17.83 0.18
C SER A 80 7.07 19.36 0.19
N GLU A 81 8.01 19.90 0.94
CA GLU A 81 8.25 21.35 0.96
C GLU A 81 8.59 21.90 -0.42
N LEU A 82 9.50 21.26 -1.12
CA LEU A 82 9.89 21.67 -2.48
C LEU A 82 8.72 21.57 -3.46
N SER A 83 7.92 20.54 -3.37
CA SER A 83 6.74 20.36 -4.20
C SER A 83 5.73 21.49 -3.98
N ASN A 84 5.46 21.80 -2.71
CA ASN A 84 4.54 22.86 -2.33
C ASN A 84 5.02 24.23 -2.83
N LYS A 85 6.32 24.50 -2.77
CA LYS A 85 6.92 25.74 -3.31
C LYS A 85 6.73 25.86 -4.81
N LYS A 86 6.67 24.76 -5.53
CA LYS A 86 6.46 24.73 -6.98
C LYS A 86 4.97 24.72 -7.37
N GLY A 87 4.07 24.89 -6.43
CA GLY A 87 2.63 24.88 -6.68
C GLY A 87 2.04 23.50 -6.89
N LYS A 88 2.80 22.45 -6.61
CA LYS A 88 2.35 21.05 -6.67
C LYS A 88 2.02 20.59 -5.26
N ALA A 89 0.81 20.91 -4.82
CA ALA A 89 0.42 20.79 -3.43
C ALA A 89 0.46 19.33 -2.92
N ILE A 90 1.10 19.15 -1.77
CA ILE A 90 1.05 17.94 -0.97
C ILE A 90 0.58 18.37 0.41
N SER A 91 -0.58 17.87 0.84
CA SER A 91 -1.11 18.18 2.16
C SER A 91 -0.33 17.45 3.25
N VAL A 92 -0.47 17.90 4.49
CA VAL A 92 0.13 17.23 5.64
C VAL A 92 -0.33 15.78 5.75
N LYS A 93 -1.61 15.53 5.48
CA LYS A 93 -2.18 14.18 5.48
C LYS A 93 -1.54 13.32 4.39
N GLU A 94 -1.42 13.85 3.18
CA GLU A 94 -0.80 13.15 2.06
C GLU A 94 0.67 12.85 2.32
N GLU A 95 1.40 13.83 2.83
CA GLU A 95 2.81 13.65 3.22
C GLU A 95 2.96 12.52 4.23
N ASN A 96 2.09 12.47 5.22
CA ASN A 96 2.11 11.44 6.25
C ASN A 96 1.82 10.05 5.68
N LEU A 97 0.87 9.94 4.77
CA LEU A 97 0.56 8.69 4.09
C LEU A 97 1.73 8.22 3.22
N ILE A 98 2.36 9.12 2.49
CA ILE A 98 3.55 8.83 1.70
C ILE A 98 4.67 8.34 2.60
N LEU A 99 4.93 9.05 3.70
CA LEU A 99 5.99 8.71 4.64
C LEU A 99 5.81 7.31 5.21
N LYS A 100 4.61 7.00 5.69
CA LYS A 100 4.31 5.68 6.24
C LYS A 100 4.53 4.57 5.20
N TYR A 101 4.13 4.83 3.96
CA TYR A 101 4.33 3.87 2.87
C TYR A 101 5.82 3.61 2.60
N VAL A 102 6.60 4.64 2.35
CA VAL A 102 8.02 4.45 1.98
C VAL A 102 8.85 3.91 3.13
N VAL A 103 8.56 4.31 4.37
CA VAL A 103 9.23 3.76 5.56
C VAL A 103 8.88 2.29 5.73
N THR A 104 7.63 1.92 5.61
CA THR A 104 7.21 0.51 5.69
C THR A 104 7.89 -0.33 4.61
N MET A 105 7.87 0.12 3.38
CA MET A 105 8.42 -0.64 2.25
C MET A 105 9.95 -0.71 2.26
N SER A 106 10.62 0.27 2.81
CA SER A 106 12.09 0.28 2.95
C SER A 106 12.58 -0.49 4.19
N SER A 107 11.69 -0.90 5.07
CA SER A 107 12.01 -1.61 6.31
C SER A 107 12.13 -3.14 6.15
N LYS A 108 12.29 -3.62 4.95
CA LYS A 108 12.45 -5.06 4.67
C LYS A 108 13.75 -5.60 5.20
#